data_e51f48f7163fc1de7341c83d6549957f
#
_entry.id   e51f48f7163fc1de7341c83d6549957f
#
_cell.length_a   1.000
_cell.length_b   1.000
_cell.length_c   1.000
_cell.angle_alpha   90.00
_cell.angle_beta   90.00
_cell.angle_gamma   90.00
#
_symmetry.space_group_name_H-M   'P 1'
#
loop_
_entity.id
_entity.type
_entity.pdbx_description
1 polymer ?
#
loop_
_entity_poly.entity_id
_entity_poly.type
_entity_poly.pdbx_seq_one_letter_code
_entity_poly.pdbx_strand_id
1 'polypeptide(L)'
;VSLHPSLQSYADAWTHSIEAISELVTPLVEGEWNRATPCPGWSVRDIVSHVIGLDCEMLGDPRPIHTLPRDLYHVQNEHQRYMEMQVDVRRHHTAPEMTSELEYTIIRRSRQLRNESREPGAMVRGPLGTEETLEFAMRKRAFDVWVHEQDLRVAVGRPGNLDSPGAYVTRDMLLAVLPKVVAKDASAPANSAVVFDVHGPVEFLRTVRVDTDGRGTIDGAPSLGPAATLSLDWETYVKLACGRVTPDAVSDRVKTEGDLDLAQAILNSLSTTP
;
A
#
# COMPACT_ATOMS: atom_id res chain seq x y z
N VAL A 1 -27.21 8.71 11.87
CA VAL A 1 -26.63 8.09 10.67
C VAL A 1 -25.24 7.64 11.08
N SER A 2 -24.90 6.39 10.86
CA SER A 2 -23.60 5.79 11.23
C SER A 2 -23.03 5.06 10.03
N LEU A 3 -21.71 5.00 9.96
CA LEU A 3 -20.98 4.21 8.99
C LEU A 3 -21.51 2.77 8.94
N HIS A 4 -21.62 2.20 7.73
CA HIS A 4 -22.02 0.80 7.58
C HIS A 4 -21.01 -0.13 8.30
N PRO A 5 -21.49 -1.14 9.06
CA PRO A 5 -20.59 -1.97 9.89
C PRO A 5 -19.45 -2.63 9.10
N SER A 6 -19.65 -3.03 7.85
CA SER A 6 -18.61 -3.64 7.02
C SER A 6 -17.49 -2.67 6.61
N LEU A 7 -17.71 -1.36 6.72
CA LEU A 7 -16.73 -0.33 6.40
C LEU A 7 -15.92 0.12 7.64
N GLN A 8 -16.35 -0.28 8.83
CA GLN A 8 -15.76 0.21 10.09
C GLN A 8 -14.27 -0.16 10.20
N SER A 9 -13.90 -1.37 9.83
CA SER A 9 -12.50 -1.82 9.91
C SER A 9 -11.56 -0.99 9.02
N TYR A 10 -12.03 -0.52 7.86
CA TYR A 10 -11.24 0.34 6.98
C TYR A 10 -11.12 1.77 7.52
N ALA A 11 -12.20 2.29 8.11
CA ALA A 11 -12.17 3.59 8.78
C ALA A 11 -11.23 3.58 9.99
N ASP A 12 -11.26 2.53 10.79
CA ASP A 12 -10.39 2.36 11.96
C ASP A 12 -8.92 2.23 11.53
N ALA A 13 -8.65 1.45 10.48
CA ALA A 13 -7.31 1.27 9.94
C ALA A 13 -6.75 2.59 9.38
N TRP A 14 -7.54 3.35 8.62
CA TRP A 14 -7.15 4.67 8.14
C TRP A 14 -6.87 5.62 9.30
N THR A 15 -7.77 5.69 10.28
CA THR A 15 -7.65 6.58 11.44
C THR A 15 -6.35 6.29 12.21
N HIS A 16 -6.12 5.01 12.55
CA HIS A 16 -4.91 4.62 13.28
C HIS A 16 -3.63 5.02 12.52
N SER A 17 -3.57 4.73 11.23
CA SER A 17 -2.37 4.99 10.43
C SER A 17 -2.12 6.47 10.20
N ILE A 18 -3.17 7.27 9.93
CA ILE A 18 -2.98 8.71 9.70
C ILE A 18 -2.63 9.48 10.98
N GLU A 19 -3.18 9.06 12.12
CA GLU A 19 -2.79 9.60 13.43
C GLU A 19 -1.33 9.24 13.76
N ALA A 20 -0.91 8.00 13.48
CA ALA A 20 0.49 7.59 13.62
C ALA A 20 1.43 8.41 12.72
N ILE A 21 1.03 8.71 11.48
CA ILE A 21 1.79 9.62 10.61
C ILE A 21 1.91 11.00 11.25
N SER A 22 0.82 11.56 11.74
CA SER A 22 0.84 12.86 12.41
C SER A 22 1.79 12.89 13.61
N GLU A 23 1.75 11.86 14.45
CA GLU A 23 2.66 11.71 15.60
C GLU A 23 4.14 11.59 15.17
N LEU A 24 4.41 10.91 14.07
CA LEU A 24 5.77 10.75 13.53
C LEU A 24 6.35 12.05 13.01
N VAL A 25 5.56 12.84 12.29
CA VAL A 25 6.09 13.99 11.53
C VAL A 25 6.00 15.33 12.29
N THR A 26 5.08 15.46 13.24
CA THR A 26 4.90 16.70 14.02
C THR A 26 6.18 17.16 14.74
N PRO A 27 6.98 16.29 15.39
CA PRO A 27 8.21 16.70 16.07
C PRO A 27 9.41 16.92 15.15
N LEU A 28 9.30 16.62 13.84
CA LEU A 28 10.42 16.72 12.90
C LEU A 28 10.81 18.18 12.64
N VAL A 29 12.11 18.44 12.62
CA VAL A 29 12.64 19.73 12.18
C VAL A 29 12.68 19.82 10.66
N GLU A 30 12.75 21.03 10.11
CA GLU A 30 12.65 21.27 8.66
C GLU A 30 13.57 20.38 7.81
N GLY A 31 14.81 20.17 8.25
CA GLY A 31 15.75 19.29 7.53
C GLY A 31 15.34 17.81 7.48
N GLU A 32 14.60 17.35 8.47
CA GLU A 32 14.11 15.96 8.51
C GLU A 32 12.95 15.72 7.53
N TRP A 33 12.17 16.75 7.25
CA TRP A 33 11.13 16.71 6.22
C TRP A 33 11.69 16.49 4.80
N ASN A 34 12.97 16.79 4.58
CA ASN A 34 13.64 16.61 3.31
C ASN A 34 14.35 15.24 3.17
N ARG A 35 14.28 14.38 4.19
CA ARG A 35 14.87 13.04 4.12
C ARG A 35 14.24 12.22 3.00
N ALA A 36 15.09 11.50 2.27
CA ALA A 36 14.65 10.53 1.27
C ALA A 36 13.89 9.37 1.93
N THR A 37 12.95 8.82 1.20
CA THR A 37 12.13 7.68 1.62
C THR A 37 12.34 6.49 0.68
N PRO A 38 11.81 5.29 1.00
CA PRO A 38 11.83 4.16 0.08
C PRO A 38 11.05 4.40 -1.23
N CYS A 39 10.20 5.44 -1.30
CA CYS A 39 9.53 5.83 -2.54
C CYS A 39 10.49 6.68 -3.39
N PRO A 40 10.91 6.21 -4.59
CA PRO A 40 11.84 6.95 -5.44
C PRO A 40 11.34 8.36 -5.76
N GLY A 41 12.20 9.35 -5.56
CA GLY A 41 11.91 10.76 -5.83
C GLY A 41 11.04 11.47 -4.79
N TRP A 42 10.61 10.79 -3.73
CA TRP A 42 9.78 11.36 -2.68
C TRP A 42 10.52 11.44 -1.34
N SER A 43 10.50 12.62 -0.77
CA SER A 43 10.93 12.90 0.60
C SER A 43 9.80 12.62 1.60
N VAL A 44 10.10 12.77 2.89
CA VAL A 44 9.08 12.76 3.96
C VAL A 44 7.96 13.74 3.64
N ARG A 45 8.29 14.97 3.24
CA ARG A 45 7.32 16.01 2.83
C ARG A 45 6.44 15.52 1.68
N ASP A 46 7.03 14.90 0.68
CA ASP A 46 6.31 14.44 -0.50
C ASP A 46 5.32 13.33 -0.16
N ILE A 47 5.69 12.39 0.71
CA ILE A 47 4.75 11.36 1.19
C ILE A 47 3.59 11.98 1.96
N VAL A 48 3.86 12.89 2.89
CA VAL A 48 2.79 13.56 3.64
C VAL A 48 1.90 14.37 2.70
N SER A 49 2.47 15.03 1.70
CA SER A 49 1.73 15.75 0.65
C SER A 49 0.80 14.83 -0.13
N HIS A 50 1.28 13.64 -0.51
CA HIS A 50 0.47 12.62 -1.17
C HIS A 50 -0.69 12.16 -0.27
N VAL A 51 -0.42 11.86 0.99
CA VAL A 51 -1.44 11.45 1.96
C VAL A 51 -2.52 12.53 2.11
N ILE A 52 -2.14 13.78 2.31
CA ILE A 52 -3.06 14.92 2.39
C ILE A 52 -3.88 15.04 1.11
N GLY A 53 -3.20 15.02 -0.04
CA GLY A 53 -3.82 15.26 -1.34
C GLY A 53 -4.91 14.26 -1.68
N LEU A 54 -4.67 12.97 -1.45
CA LEU A 54 -5.67 11.93 -1.72
C LEU A 54 -6.85 12.00 -0.74
N ASP A 55 -6.63 12.34 0.52
CA ASP A 55 -7.73 12.54 1.47
C ASP A 55 -8.55 13.79 1.13
N CYS A 56 -7.93 14.87 0.63
CA CYS A 56 -8.65 16.02 0.08
C CYS A 56 -9.53 15.63 -1.12
N GLU A 57 -9.02 14.79 -2.03
CA GLU A 57 -9.83 14.29 -3.14
C GLU A 57 -11.03 13.45 -2.66
N MET A 58 -10.84 12.60 -1.66
CA MET A 58 -11.96 11.85 -1.04
C MET A 58 -12.95 12.74 -0.30
N LEU A 59 -12.54 13.90 0.16
CA LEU A 59 -13.42 14.94 0.71
C LEU A 59 -14.22 15.67 -0.38
N GLY A 60 -13.88 15.48 -1.65
CA GLY A 60 -14.50 16.17 -2.77
C GLY A 60 -13.88 17.54 -3.07
N ASP A 61 -12.72 17.83 -2.51
CA ASP A 61 -12.01 19.06 -2.83
C ASP A 61 -11.57 19.07 -4.30
N PRO A 62 -11.60 20.25 -4.96
CA PRO A 62 -11.10 20.35 -6.32
C PRO A 62 -9.60 20.05 -6.37
N ARG A 63 -9.19 19.37 -7.42
CA ARG A 63 -7.76 19.15 -7.65
C ARG A 63 -7.06 20.49 -7.89
N PRO A 64 -5.81 20.65 -7.40
CA PRO A 64 -5.06 21.85 -7.65
C PRO A 64 -4.79 22.03 -9.16
N ILE A 65 -4.87 23.26 -9.62
CA ILE A 65 -4.42 23.67 -10.95
C ILE A 65 -2.93 23.95 -10.85
N HIS A 66 -2.11 23.05 -11.38
CA HIS A 66 -0.66 23.12 -11.22
C HIS A 66 0.04 22.51 -12.44
N THR A 67 1.17 23.07 -12.82
CA THR A 67 1.99 22.57 -13.92
C THR A 67 3.19 21.82 -13.36
N LEU A 68 3.27 20.53 -13.65
CA LEU A 68 4.41 19.71 -13.22
C LEU A 68 5.67 20.03 -14.03
N PRO A 69 6.85 19.98 -13.39
CA PRO A 69 8.11 19.93 -14.12
C PRO A 69 8.14 18.78 -15.14
N ARG A 70 8.90 18.95 -16.23
CA ARG A 70 8.96 17.94 -17.30
C ARG A 70 9.91 16.78 -16.98
N ASP A 71 10.89 17.01 -16.14
CA ASP A 71 12.08 16.17 -15.96
C ASP A 71 12.06 15.38 -14.66
N LEU A 72 10.87 15.02 -14.20
CA LEU A 72 10.71 14.20 -12.98
C LEU A 72 10.99 12.73 -13.33
N TYR A 73 12.19 12.25 -13.01
CA TYR A 73 12.67 10.91 -13.36
C TYR A 73 11.80 9.77 -12.79
N HIS A 74 11.14 10.01 -11.67
CA HIS A 74 10.25 9.06 -10.99
C HIS A 74 8.82 9.06 -11.54
N VAL A 75 8.49 9.98 -12.45
CA VAL A 75 7.15 10.10 -13.06
C VAL A 75 7.21 9.56 -14.48
N GLN A 76 6.81 8.29 -14.65
CA GLN A 76 6.95 7.57 -15.92
C GLN A 76 5.64 7.25 -16.63
N ASN A 77 4.49 7.44 -15.95
CA ASN A 77 3.17 7.14 -16.49
C ASN A 77 2.11 8.14 -16.01
N GLU A 78 0.90 8.04 -16.56
CA GLU A 78 -0.21 8.94 -16.22
C GLU A 78 -0.66 8.82 -14.76
N HIS A 79 -0.64 7.61 -14.19
CA HIS A 79 -1.01 7.40 -12.80
C HIS A 79 -0.03 8.11 -11.87
N GLN A 80 1.27 7.92 -12.07
CA GLN A 80 2.30 8.62 -11.31
C GLN A 80 2.23 10.14 -11.49
N ARG A 81 1.96 10.61 -12.70
CA ARG A 81 1.73 12.04 -12.96
C ARG A 81 0.50 12.57 -12.21
N TYR A 82 -0.56 11.78 -12.16
CA TYR A 82 -1.76 12.13 -11.41
C TYR A 82 -1.45 12.30 -9.92
N MET A 83 -0.71 11.37 -9.32
CA MET A 83 -0.31 11.41 -7.91
C MET A 83 0.65 12.56 -7.62
N GLU A 84 1.59 12.84 -8.53
CA GLU A 84 2.61 13.86 -8.38
C GLU A 84 2.03 15.29 -8.29
N MET A 85 0.87 15.56 -8.88
CA MET A 85 0.21 16.88 -8.77
C MET A 85 -0.02 17.30 -7.32
N GLN A 86 -0.51 16.39 -6.50
CA GLN A 86 -0.75 16.66 -5.07
C GLN A 86 0.57 16.83 -4.29
N VAL A 87 1.62 16.21 -4.75
CA VAL A 87 2.95 16.26 -4.14
C VAL A 87 3.65 17.57 -4.50
N ASP A 88 3.77 17.85 -5.78
CA ASP A 88 4.57 18.98 -6.29
C ASP A 88 4.00 20.34 -5.85
N VAL A 89 2.69 20.45 -5.75
CA VAL A 89 2.03 21.69 -5.30
C VAL A 89 2.42 22.08 -3.86
N ARG A 90 2.88 21.12 -3.05
CA ARG A 90 3.27 21.34 -1.64
C ARG A 90 4.79 21.31 -1.39
N ARG A 91 5.60 21.17 -2.43
CA ARG A 91 7.08 21.02 -2.25
C ARG A 91 7.74 22.18 -1.54
N HIS A 92 7.16 23.37 -1.60
CA HIS A 92 7.67 24.57 -0.93
C HIS A 92 6.99 24.88 0.38
N HIS A 93 6.04 24.06 0.83
CA HIS A 93 5.42 24.25 2.15
C HIS A 93 6.43 23.94 3.25
N THR A 94 6.43 24.77 4.27
CA THR A 94 7.25 24.57 5.47
C THR A 94 6.72 23.44 6.35
N ALA A 95 7.52 22.95 7.28
CA ALA A 95 7.08 21.94 8.24
C ALA A 95 5.81 22.34 9.01
N PRO A 96 5.68 23.57 9.57
CA PRO A 96 4.45 24.02 10.20
C PRO A 96 3.23 24.06 9.27
N GLU A 97 3.41 24.48 8.02
CA GLU A 97 2.32 24.46 7.01
C GLU A 97 1.86 23.04 6.74
N MET A 98 2.79 22.10 6.57
CA MET A 98 2.48 20.70 6.33
C MET A 98 1.77 20.04 7.52
N THR A 99 2.23 20.27 8.75
CA THR A 99 1.57 19.71 9.95
C THR A 99 0.18 20.30 10.15
N SER A 100 -0.01 21.59 9.94
CA SER A 100 -1.32 22.23 10.03
C SER A 100 -2.30 21.72 8.99
N GLU A 101 -1.85 21.53 7.75
CA GLU A 101 -2.69 21.00 6.67
C GLU A 101 -3.05 19.52 6.93
N LEU A 102 -2.11 18.72 7.43
CA LEU A 102 -2.36 17.33 7.80
C LEU A 102 -3.41 17.24 8.92
N GLU A 103 -3.26 17.99 9.99
CA GLU A 103 -4.23 18.01 11.10
C GLU A 103 -5.62 18.45 10.64
N TYR A 104 -5.70 19.47 9.83
CA TYR A 104 -6.96 19.93 9.26
C TYR A 104 -7.62 18.88 8.38
N THR A 105 -6.84 18.19 7.57
CA THR A 105 -7.32 17.09 6.72
C THR A 105 -7.84 15.92 7.57
N ILE A 106 -7.11 15.54 8.63
CA ILE A 106 -7.54 14.47 9.55
C ILE A 106 -8.88 14.83 10.18
N ILE A 107 -9.06 16.04 10.68
CA ILE A 107 -10.31 16.48 11.30
C ILE A 107 -11.49 16.40 10.30
N ARG A 108 -11.31 16.91 9.10
CA ARG A 108 -12.34 16.91 8.05
C ARG A 108 -12.71 15.49 7.63
N ARG A 109 -11.72 14.66 7.38
CA ARG A 109 -11.94 13.28 6.93
C ARG A 109 -12.57 12.42 8.01
N SER A 110 -12.13 12.56 9.26
CA SER A 110 -12.75 11.87 10.41
C SER A 110 -14.21 12.26 10.58
N ARG A 111 -14.54 13.55 10.37
CA ARG A 111 -15.94 14.01 10.39
C ARG A 111 -16.75 13.42 9.24
N GLN A 112 -16.20 13.36 8.03
CA GLN A 112 -16.85 12.76 6.88
C GLN A 112 -17.14 11.27 7.14
N LEU A 113 -16.18 10.51 7.66
CA LEU A 113 -16.35 9.08 7.96
C LEU A 113 -17.42 8.84 9.03
N ARG A 114 -17.50 9.68 10.08
CA ARG A 114 -18.56 9.57 11.09
C ARG A 114 -19.97 9.83 10.54
N ASN A 115 -20.06 10.61 9.48
CA ASN A 115 -21.33 10.98 8.84
C ASN A 115 -21.61 10.18 7.56
N GLU A 116 -20.75 9.24 7.20
CA GLU A 116 -20.92 8.40 6.02
C GLU A 116 -22.13 7.47 6.19
N SER A 117 -23.05 7.52 5.25
CA SER A 117 -24.30 6.76 5.32
C SER A 117 -24.57 5.93 4.06
N ARG A 118 -23.69 6.03 3.09
CA ARG A 118 -23.83 5.28 1.85
C ARG A 118 -23.54 3.80 2.07
N GLU A 119 -24.21 2.97 1.28
CA GLU A 119 -23.95 1.53 1.25
C GLU A 119 -22.54 1.22 0.72
N PRO A 120 -21.91 0.11 1.14
CA PRO A 120 -20.58 -0.27 0.68
C PRO A 120 -20.43 -0.36 -0.83
N GLY A 121 -21.48 -0.77 -1.52
CA GLY A 121 -21.54 -0.86 -2.99
C GLY A 121 -21.82 0.46 -3.71
N ALA A 122 -22.00 1.57 -2.99
CA ALA A 122 -22.22 2.87 -3.63
C ALA A 122 -21.02 3.25 -4.50
N MET A 123 -21.27 3.72 -5.71
CA MET A 123 -20.22 4.14 -6.62
C MET A 123 -19.68 5.51 -6.21
N VAL A 124 -18.37 5.61 -6.17
CA VAL A 124 -17.61 6.83 -5.87
C VAL A 124 -16.56 7.07 -6.95
N ARG A 125 -16.15 8.31 -7.10
CA ARG A 125 -15.11 8.68 -8.05
C ARG A 125 -13.74 8.34 -7.47
N GLY A 126 -13.00 7.52 -8.20
CA GLY A 126 -11.60 7.18 -7.94
C GLY A 126 -10.61 8.06 -8.72
N PRO A 127 -9.31 7.77 -8.58
CA PRO A 127 -8.25 8.44 -9.33
C PRO A 127 -8.46 8.36 -10.85
N LEU A 128 -8.00 9.38 -11.57
CA LEU A 128 -8.13 9.47 -13.03
C LEU A 128 -9.58 9.40 -13.55
N GLY A 129 -10.56 9.69 -12.70
CA GLY A 129 -11.98 9.68 -13.05
C GLY A 129 -12.57 8.27 -13.17
N THR A 130 -11.89 7.25 -12.68
CA THR A 130 -12.45 5.89 -12.58
C THR A 130 -13.61 5.86 -11.59
N GLU A 131 -14.51 4.90 -11.76
CA GLU A 131 -15.57 4.62 -10.80
C GLU A 131 -15.24 3.35 -10.02
N GLU A 132 -15.42 3.41 -8.71
CA GLU A 132 -15.19 2.28 -7.81
C GLU A 132 -16.22 2.26 -6.69
N THR A 133 -16.37 1.12 -6.02
CA THR A 133 -17.25 1.04 -4.87
C THR A 133 -16.67 1.79 -3.66
N LEU A 134 -17.51 2.33 -2.80
CA LEU A 134 -17.10 2.97 -1.55
C LEU A 134 -16.23 2.04 -0.70
N GLU A 135 -16.63 0.75 -0.60
CA GLU A 135 -15.84 -0.25 0.12
C GLU A 135 -14.43 -0.39 -0.43
N PHE A 136 -14.29 -0.51 -1.75
CA PHE A 136 -12.98 -0.64 -2.38
C PHE A 136 -12.14 0.63 -2.20
N ALA A 137 -12.75 1.80 -2.36
CA ALA A 137 -12.08 3.08 -2.14
C ALA A 137 -11.55 3.22 -0.71
N MET A 138 -12.36 2.88 0.29
CA MET A 138 -11.95 2.93 1.69
C MET A 138 -10.87 1.91 2.03
N ARG A 139 -10.99 0.68 1.54
CA ARG A 139 -10.00 -0.37 1.72
C ARG A 139 -8.66 0.02 1.09
N LYS A 140 -8.68 0.48 -0.16
CA LYS A 140 -7.48 0.96 -0.87
C LYS A 140 -6.83 2.13 -0.15
N ARG A 141 -7.61 3.06 0.38
CA ARG A 141 -7.09 4.20 1.12
C ARG A 141 -6.45 3.79 2.44
N ALA A 142 -7.06 2.87 3.19
CA ALA A 142 -6.49 2.33 4.43
C ALA A 142 -5.16 1.60 4.18
N PHE A 143 -5.08 0.82 3.10
CA PHE A 143 -3.85 0.20 2.63
C PHE A 143 -2.77 1.23 2.32
N ASP A 144 -3.08 2.21 1.50
CA ASP A 144 -2.13 3.23 1.02
C ASP A 144 -1.54 4.05 2.19
N VAL A 145 -2.38 4.50 3.12
CA VAL A 145 -1.91 5.28 4.29
C VAL A 145 -1.00 4.45 5.19
N TRP A 146 -1.32 3.16 5.42
CA TRP A 146 -0.46 2.30 6.23
C TRP A 146 0.90 2.03 5.55
N VAL A 147 0.92 1.76 4.25
CA VAL A 147 2.18 1.56 3.50
C VAL A 147 3.04 2.81 3.59
N HIS A 148 2.46 3.99 3.44
CA HIS A 148 3.19 5.25 3.57
C HIS A 148 3.59 5.58 5.01
N GLU A 149 2.84 5.14 6.02
CA GLU A 149 3.32 5.17 7.40
C GLU A 149 4.62 4.37 7.54
N GLN A 150 4.69 3.17 6.95
CA GLN A 150 5.90 2.35 6.99
C GLN A 150 7.07 3.00 6.22
N ASP A 151 6.81 3.62 5.09
CA ASP A 151 7.82 4.39 4.35
C ASP A 151 8.41 5.53 5.20
N LEU A 152 7.55 6.27 5.91
CA LEU A 152 7.96 7.34 6.81
C LEU A 152 8.76 6.80 8.01
N ARG A 153 8.32 5.66 8.60
CA ARG A 153 9.06 5.02 9.70
C ARG A 153 10.47 4.63 9.30
N VAL A 154 10.66 4.11 8.11
CA VAL A 154 11.99 3.82 7.56
C VAL A 154 12.81 5.11 7.42
N ALA A 155 12.24 6.15 6.83
CA ALA A 155 12.94 7.41 6.60
C ALA A 155 13.40 8.12 7.89
N VAL A 156 12.60 8.03 8.95
CA VAL A 156 12.91 8.67 10.24
C VAL A 156 13.57 7.74 11.26
N GLY A 157 13.75 6.45 10.91
CA GLY A 157 14.39 5.47 11.79
C GLY A 157 13.56 5.12 13.03
N ARG A 158 12.22 5.10 12.91
CA ARG A 158 11.29 4.78 14.02
C ARG A 158 10.37 3.62 13.64
N PRO A 159 10.86 2.36 13.66
CA PRO A 159 10.06 1.19 13.33
C PRO A 159 8.87 1.02 14.30
N GLY A 160 7.80 0.42 13.82
CA GLY A 160 6.60 0.13 14.61
C GLY A 160 5.36 -0.10 13.76
N ASN A 161 4.25 -0.46 14.40
CA ASN A 161 2.93 -0.64 13.79
C ASN A 161 2.88 -1.68 12.66
N LEU A 162 3.80 -2.66 12.68
CA LEU A 162 3.81 -3.73 11.67
C LEU A 162 2.62 -4.70 11.81
N ASP A 163 1.87 -4.63 12.92
CA ASP A 163 0.68 -5.44 13.24
C ASP A 163 -0.55 -4.58 13.56
N SER A 164 -0.52 -3.31 13.20
CA SER A 164 -1.66 -2.41 13.38
C SER A 164 -2.83 -2.75 12.45
N PRO A 165 -4.03 -2.19 12.65
CA PRO A 165 -5.19 -2.48 11.79
C PRO A 165 -4.91 -2.31 10.29
N GLY A 166 -4.11 -1.32 9.88
CA GLY A 166 -3.71 -1.11 8.49
C GLY A 166 -2.86 -2.25 7.93
N ALA A 167 -2.05 -2.92 8.77
CA ALA A 167 -1.26 -4.07 8.37
C ALA A 167 -2.14 -5.25 7.92
N TYR A 168 -3.24 -5.51 8.62
CA TYR A 168 -4.18 -6.57 8.26
C TYR A 168 -4.98 -6.26 6.99
N VAL A 169 -5.40 -5.02 6.80
CA VAL A 169 -5.99 -4.57 5.53
C VAL A 169 -5.01 -4.77 4.39
N THR A 170 -3.75 -4.39 4.59
CA THR A 170 -2.67 -4.57 3.62
C THR A 170 -2.45 -6.05 3.30
N ARG A 171 -2.37 -6.91 4.31
CA ARG A 171 -2.26 -8.37 4.12
C ARG A 171 -3.36 -8.87 3.19
N ASP A 172 -4.60 -8.53 3.46
CA ASP A 172 -5.73 -9.05 2.69
C ASP A 172 -5.73 -8.54 1.24
N MET A 173 -5.32 -7.29 1.02
CA MET A 173 -5.16 -6.74 -0.33
C MET A 173 -4.03 -7.42 -1.10
N LEU A 174 -2.89 -7.67 -0.45
CA LEU A 174 -1.76 -8.34 -1.09
C LEU A 174 -2.06 -9.81 -1.37
N LEU A 175 -2.78 -10.51 -0.47
CA LEU A 175 -3.23 -11.88 -0.71
C LEU A 175 -4.15 -11.99 -1.92
N ALA A 176 -5.03 -11.01 -2.12
CA ALA A 176 -5.99 -11.02 -3.23
C ALA A 176 -5.33 -11.00 -4.62
N VAL A 177 -4.11 -10.49 -4.74
CA VAL A 177 -3.38 -10.43 -6.02
C VAL A 177 -2.46 -11.63 -6.26
N LEU A 178 -2.13 -12.42 -5.24
CA LEU A 178 -1.23 -13.56 -5.37
C LEU A 178 -1.65 -14.58 -6.41
N PRO A 179 -2.94 -14.94 -6.58
CA PRO A 179 -3.37 -15.84 -7.65
C PRO A 179 -2.93 -15.39 -9.04
N LYS A 180 -3.06 -14.09 -9.32
CA LYS A 180 -2.61 -13.49 -10.58
C LYS A 180 -1.09 -13.51 -10.71
N VAL A 181 -0.39 -13.11 -9.64
CA VAL A 181 1.09 -13.09 -9.59
C VAL A 181 1.65 -14.48 -9.94
N VAL A 182 1.15 -15.52 -9.29
CA VAL A 182 1.66 -16.90 -9.49
C VAL A 182 1.26 -17.44 -10.85
N ALA A 183 -0.04 -17.43 -11.17
CA ALA A 183 -0.55 -18.11 -12.34
C ALA A 183 -0.23 -17.37 -13.65
N LYS A 184 -0.30 -16.03 -13.64
CA LYS A 184 -0.15 -15.23 -14.86
C LYS A 184 1.22 -14.57 -14.96
N ASP A 185 1.60 -13.82 -13.94
CA ASP A 185 2.79 -12.97 -14.05
C ASP A 185 4.08 -13.80 -13.95
N ALA A 186 4.12 -14.82 -13.07
CA ALA A 186 5.22 -15.77 -12.95
C ALA A 186 5.05 -17.02 -13.82
N SER A 187 3.92 -17.19 -14.50
CA SER A 187 3.64 -18.31 -15.41
C SER A 187 3.82 -19.68 -14.76
N ALA A 188 3.35 -19.87 -13.53
CA ALA A 188 3.42 -21.16 -12.87
C ALA A 188 2.70 -22.25 -13.70
N PRO A 189 3.23 -23.50 -13.74
CA PRO A 189 2.64 -24.58 -14.53
C PRO A 189 1.20 -24.89 -14.11
N ALA A 190 0.37 -25.30 -15.07
CA ALA A 190 -0.95 -25.85 -14.78
C ALA A 190 -0.84 -27.06 -13.85
N ASN A 191 -1.83 -27.23 -12.98
CA ASN A 191 -1.88 -28.29 -11.96
C ASN A 191 -0.74 -28.22 -10.92
N SER A 192 -0.19 -27.04 -10.70
CA SER A 192 0.83 -26.80 -9.68
C SER A 192 0.27 -26.04 -8.49
N ALA A 193 1.03 -26.04 -7.40
CA ALA A 193 0.75 -25.27 -6.21
C ALA A 193 2.02 -24.55 -5.72
N VAL A 194 1.85 -23.33 -5.21
CA VAL A 194 2.92 -22.54 -4.58
C VAL A 194 2.49 -22.18 -3.19
N VAL A 195 3.36 -22.42 -2.21
CA VAL A 195 3.13 -22.09 -0.80
C VAL A 195 3.86 -20.80 -0.42
N PHE A 196 3.14 -19.92 0.24
CA PHE A 196 3.68 -18.74 0.89
C PHE A 196 3.58 -18.92 2.40
N ASP A 197 4.73 -18.93 3.05
CA ASP A 197 4.89 -19.02 4.50
C ASP A 197 5.48 -17.70 4.99
N VAL A 198 4.61 -16.82 5.46
CA VAL A 198 5.00 -15.49 5.96
C VAL A 198 4.86 -15.47 7.47
N HIS A 199 5.92 -15.08 8.15
CA HIS A 199 6.04 -15.07 9.61
C HIS A 199 6.36 -13.67 10.14
N GLY A 200 6.19 -13.48 11.45
CA GLY A 200 6.47 -12.23 12.15
C GLY A 200 5.23 -11.61 12.78
N PRO A 201 5.16 -10.26 12.90
CA PRO A 201 4.04 -9.58 13.54
C PRO A 201 2.67 -9.88 12.89
N VAL A 202 2.65 -9.99 11.56
CA VAL A 202 1.53 -10.53 10.80
C VAL A 202 2.01 -11.79 10.11
N GLU A 203 1.30 -12.87 10.31
CA GLU A 203 1.67 -14.18 9.76
C GLU A 203 0.54 -14.77 8.92
N PHE A 204 0.91 -15.54 7.93
CA PHE A 204 -0.01 -16.37 7.18
C PHE A 204 0.69 -17.52 6.47
N LEU A 205 -0.02 -18.62 6.34
CA LEU A 205 0.32 -19.72 5.44
C LEU A 205 -0.77 -19.82 4.38
N ARG A 206 -0.42 -19.64 3.11
CA ARG A 206 -1.37 -19.69 2.00
C ARG A 206 -0.80 -20.49 0.84
N THR A 207 -1.68 -21.22 0.19
CA THR A 207 -1.36 -21.97 -1.03
C THR A 207 -2.08 -21.34 -2.20
N VAL A 208 -1.35 -20.97 -3.23
CA VAL A 208 -1.90 -20.61 -4.53
C VAL A 208 -1.87 -21.87 -5.40
N ARG A 209 -3.04 -22.26 -5.91
CA ARG A 209 -3.20 -23.41 -6.80
C ARG A 209 -3.50 -22.93 -8.20
N VAL A 210 -2.83 -23.49 -9.16
CA VAL A 210 -3.07 -23.24 -10.59
C VAL A 210 -3.80 -24.45 -11.16
N ASP A 211 -5.00 -24.25 -11.68
CA ASP A 211 -5.81 -25.32 -12.26
C ASP A 211 -5.34 -25.75 -13.66
N THR A 212 -6.08 -26.66 -14.27
CA THR A 212 -5.81 -27.16 -15.63
C THR A 212 -5.88 -26.07 -16.70
N ASP A 213 -6.67 -25.03 -16.46
CA ASP A 213 -6.85 -23.90 -17.37
C ASP A 213 -5.86 -22.75 -17.11
N GLY A 214 -4.94 -22.94 -16.16
CA GLY A 214 -3.95 -21.92 -15.78
C GLY A 214 -4.52 -20.81 -14.91
N ARG A 215 -5.66 -21.00 -14.26
CA ARG A 215 -6.24 -20.03 -13.33
C ARG A 215 -5.73 -20.24 -11.92
N GLY A 216 -5.33 -19.17 -11.28
CA GLY A 216 -4.90 -19.18 -9.89
C GLY A 216 -6.06 -19.01 -8.91
N THR A 217 -6.06 -19.81 -7.85
CA THR A 217 -6.90 -19.63 -6.65
C THR A 217 -6.03 -19.68 -5.40
N ILE A 218 -6.48 -19.09 -4.31
CA ILE A 218 -5.73 -19.05 -3.05
C ILE A 218 -6.58 -19.61 -1.91
N ASP A 219 -5.97 -20.46 -1.09
CA ASP A 219 -6.59 -21.01 0.11
C ASP A 219 -5.57 -21.22 1.24
N GLY A 220 -6.06 -21.63 2.42
CA GLY A 220 -5.24 -21.96 3.58
C GLY A 220 -4.93 -23.46 3.72
N ALA A 221 -5.33 -24.29 2.74
CA ALA A 221 -5.11 -25.72 2.82
C ALA A 221 -3.66 -26.10 2.51
N PRO A 222 -3.07 -27.07 3.23
CA PRO A 222 -1.73 -27.54 2.93
C PRO A 222 -1.63 -28.11 1.51
N SER A 223 -0.44 -28.01 0.91
CA SER A 223 -0.13 -28.69 -0.33
C SER A 223 0.88 -29.81 -0.09
N LEU A 224 0.59 -30.98 -0.62
CA LEU A 224 1.55 -32.10 -0.66
C LEU A 224 2.38 -31.95 -1.95
N GLY A 225 3.68 -31.68 -1.80
CA GLY A 225 4.59 -31.52 -2.94
C GLY A 225 4.33 -30.23 -3.75
N PRO A 226 4.38 -29.04 -3.13
CA PRO A 226 4.26 -27.81 -3.89
C PRO A 226 5.40 -27.66 -4.88
N ALA A 227 5.14 -27.00 -6.01
CA ALA A 227 6.17 -26.70 -7.01
C ALA A 227 7.25 -25.79 -6.45
N ALA A 228 6.83 -24.81 -5.63
CA ALA A 228 7.73 -23.94 -4.90
C ALA A 228 7.12 -23.55 -3.55
N THR A 229 8.00 -23.30 -2.57
CA THR A 229 7.66 -22.69 -1.28
C THR A 229 8.53 -21.46 -1.07
N LEU A 230 7.91 -20.34 -0.71
CA LEU A 230 8.59 -19.10 -0.34
C LEU A 230 8.32 -18.81 1.14
N SER A 231 9.39 -18.74 1.94
CA SER A 231 9.33 -18.42 3.37
C SER A 231 10.08 -17.13 3.64
N LEU A 232 9.42 -16.15 4.23
CA LEU A 232 9.99 -14.83 4.53
C LEU A 232 9.23 -14.14 5.65
N ASP A 233 9.85 -13.11 6.23
CA ASP A 233 9.18 -12.29 7.23
C ASP A 233 8.19 -11.29 6.60
N TRP A 234 7.22 -10.88 7.39
CA TRP A 234 6.15 -9.95 6.98
C TRP A 234 6.68 -8.62 6.43
N GLU A 235 7.67 -8.03 7.10
CA GLU A 235 8.23 -6.75 6.67
C GLU A 235 8.89 -6.86 5.28
N THR A 236 9.67 -7.93 5.06
CA THR A 236 10.29 -8.22 3.77
C THR A 236 9.24 -8.48 2.69
N TYR A 237 8.19 -9.23 3.01
CA TYR A 237 7.08 -9.49 2.09
C TYR A 237 6.41 -8.18 1.64
N VAL A 238 6.06 -7.30 2.58
CA VAL A 238 5.45 -5.99 2.26
C VAL A 238 6.37 -5.14 1.40
N LYS A 239 7.65 -5.05 1.74
CA LYS A 239 8.63 -4.28 0.97
C LYS A 239 8.76 -4.77 -0.47
N LEU A 240 8.76 -6.07 -0.68
CA LEU A 240 8.76 -6.68 -2.02
C LEU A 240 7.46 -6.39 -2.77
N ALA A 241 6.32 -6.63 -2.14
CA ALA A 241 5.00 -6.48 -2.74
C ALA A 241 4.66 -5.03 -3.08
N CYS A 242 5.20 -4.08 -2.32
CA CYS A 242 5.04 -2.65 -2.55
C CYS A 242 6.21 -2.02 -3.32
N GLY A 243 7.13 -2.81 -3.88
CA GLY A 243 8.21 -2.32 -4.71
C GLY A 243 9.26 -1.46 -3.99
N ARG A 244 9.40 -1.62 -2.67
CA ARG A 244 10.35 -0.84 -1.86
C ARG A 244 11.76 -1.42 -1.86
N VAL A 245 11.89 -2.70 -2.17
CA VAL A 245 13.17 -3.41 -2.30
C VAL A 245 13.10 -4.35 -3.51
N THR A 246 14.26 -4.64 -4.09
CA THR A 246 14.38 -5.66 -5.13
C THR A 246 14.58 -7.04 -4.48
N PRO A 247 14.20 -8.14 -5.16
CA PRO A 247 14.46 -9.49 -4.65
C PRO A 247 15.93 -9.74 -4.32
N ASP A 248 16.85 -9.25 -5.12
CA ASP A 248 18.30 -9.41 -4.90
C ASP A 248 18.77 -8.73 -3.60
N ALA A 249 18.21 -7.58 -3.27
CA ALA A 249 18.57 -6.83 -2.06
C ALA A 249 18.18 -7.54 -0.75
N VAL A 250 17.26 -8.50 -0.81
CA VAL A 250 16.73 -9.24 0.35
C VAL A 250 16.85 -10.75 0.19
N SER A 251 17.72 -11.21 -0.69
CA SER A 251 17.90 -12.64 -0.98
C SER A 251 18.29 -13.48 0.24
N ASP A 252 18.98 -12.91 1.21
CA ASP A 252 19.34 -13.51 2.48
C ASP A 252 18.16 -13.65 3.47
N ARG A 253 17.05 -12.96 3.20
CA ARG A 253 15.83 -12.97 4.01
C ARG A 253 14.71 -13.83 3.44
N VAL A 254 14.89 -14.37 2.25
CA VAL A 254 13.89 -15.20 1.55
C VAL A 254 14.44 -16.60 1.40
N LYS A 255 13.78 -17.56 2.04
CA LYS A 255 14.06 -18.98 1.83
C LYS A 255 13.12 -19.53 0.77
N THR A 256 13.70 -20.17 -0.25
CA THR A 256 12.96 -20.80 -1.33
C THR A 256 13.26 -22.30 -1.37
N GLU A 257 12.22 -23.11 -1.60
CA GLU A 257 12.32 -24.55 -1.77
C GLU A 257 11.55 -24.99 -3.04
N GLY A 258 11.94 -26.10 -3.63
CA GLY A 258 11.33 -26.63 -4.85
C GLY A 258 11.95 -26.03 -6.12
N ASP A 259 11.12 -25.62 -7.05
CA ASP A 259 11.53 -24.99 -8.31
C ASP A 259 12.04 -23.57 -8.06
N LEU A 260 13.36 -23.41 -8.07
CA LEU A 260 14.01 -22.13 -7.79
C LEU A 260 13.78 -21.08 -8.88
N ASP A 261 13.63 -21.50 -10.13
CA ASP A 261 13.36 -20.59 -11.24
C ASP A 261 11.94 -20.02 -11.13
N LEU A 262 10.97 -20.86 -10.78
CA LEU A 262 9.62 -20.43 -10.49
C LEU A 262 9.57 -19.49 -9.28
N ALA A 263 10.27 -19.85 -8.20
CA ALA A 263 10.34 -19.00 -7.01
C ALA A 263 10.91 -17.61 -7.34
N GLN A 264 11.98 -17.54 -8.14
CA GLN A 264 12.57 -16.28 -8.59
C GLN A 264 11.62 -15.48 -9.48
N ALA A 265 10.91 -16.13 -10.40
CA ALA A 265 9.91 -15.48 -11.24
C ALA A 265 8.76 -14.88 -10.41
N ILE A 266 8.33 -15.58 -9.35
CA ILE A 266 7.34 -15.08 -8.40
C ILE A 266 7.87 -13.86 -7.65
N LEU A 267 9.08 -13.91 -7.10
CA LEU A 267 9.69 -12.78 -6.39
C LEU A 267 9.81 -11.54 -7.28
N ASN A 268 10.20 -11.72 -8.54
CA ASN A 268 10.29 -10.63 -9.52
C ASN A 268 8.91 -10.05 -9.91
N SER A 269 7.84 -10.79 -9.67
CA SER A 269 6.46 -10.40 -10.02
C SER A 269 5.64 -9.90 -8.81
N LEU A 270 6.20 -9.94 -7.60
CA LEU A 270 5.48 -9.54 -6.37
C LEU A 270 5.15 -8.05 -6.32
N SER A 271 5.96 -7.19 -6.90
CA SER A 271 5.72 -5.74 -6.92
C SER A 271 4.49 -5.42 -7.78
N THR A 272 3.34 -5.36 -7.14
CA THR A 272 2.02 -5.16 -7.79
C THR A 272 1.39 -3.82 -7.48
N THR A 273 1.99 -3.04 -6.59
CA THR A 273 1.54 -1.68 -6.26
C THR A 273 2.43 -0.65 -6.93
N PRO A 274 1.86 0.46 -7.42
CA PRO A 274 2.62 1.54 -8.05
C PRO A 274 3.53 2.27 -7.08
#